data_86a785058858f5f6140764d372f03be4
#
_entry.id   86a785058858f5f6140764d372f03be4
#
_cell.length_a   1.000
_cell.length_b   1.000
_cell.length_c   1.000
_cell.angle_alpha   90.00
_cell.angle_beta   90.00
_cell.angle_gamma   90.00
#
_symmetry.space_group_name_H-M   'P 1'
#
loop_
_entity.id
_entity.type
_entity.pdbx_description
1 polymer ?
#
loop_
_entity_poly.entity_id
_entity_poly.type
_entity_poly.pdbx_seq_one_letter_code
_entity_poly.pdbx_strand_id
1 'polypeptide(L)' 'MPTVLKVGPYRFFFYAGDRDEPRHIHVERNDKIAKFWLDPVRLQRSGGFDRTEIGKIHKIINENHLKLLEAWNEYFGR' A
#
# COMPACT_ATOMS: atom_id res chain seq x y z
N MET A 1 1.72 -13.09 -4.27
CA MET A 1 1.58 -11.67 -3.87
C MET A 1 1.19 -10.84 -5.09
N PRO A 2 -0.06 -10.45 -5.19
CA PRO A 2 -0.46 -9.67 -6.36
C PRO A 2 0.05 -8.24 -6.29
N THR A 3 0.67 -7.80 -7.38
CA THR A 3 1.03 -6.41 -7.57
C THR A 3 -0.21 -5.70 -8.11
N VAL A 4 -0.68 -4.68 -7.41
CA VAL A 4 -1.89 -3.98 -7.81
C VAL A 4 -1.62 -2.64 -8.48
N LEU A 5 -0.43 -2.09 -8.27
CA LEU A 5 -0.07 -0.79 -8.83
C LEU A 5 1.44 -0.67 -8.86
N LYS A 6 1.96 -0.04 -9.91
CA LYS A 6 3.38 0.32 -9.99
C LYS A 6 3.47 1.78 -10.40
N VAL A 7 4.18 2.57 -9.60
CA VAL A 7 4.38 3.99 -9.88
C VAL A 7 5.86 4.30 -9.63
N GLY A 8 6.58 4.65 -10.70
CA GLY A 8 8.01 4.90 -10.60
C GLY A 8 8.73 3.69 -10.02
N PRO A 9 9.56 3.87 -8.98
CA PRO A 9 10.28 2.75 -8.38
C PRO A 9 9.46 1.97 -7.34
N TYR A 10 8.19 2.35 -7.11
CA TYR A 10 7.38 1.77 -6.05
C TYR A 10 6.43 0.70 -6.58
N ARG A 11 6.41 -0.45 -5.88
CA ARG A 11 5.48 -1.54 -6.17
C ARG A 11 4.49 -1.66 -5.01
N PHE A 12 3.20 -1.62 -5.32
CA PHE A 12 2.12 -1.70 -4.34
C PHE A 12 1.47 -3.07 -4.43
N PHE A 13 1.35 -3.76 -3.30
CA PHE A 13 0.90 -5.14 -3.30
C PHE A 13 0.22 -5.55 -2.00
N PHE A 14 -0.48 -6.70 -2.05
CA PHE A 14 -1.06 -7.35 -0.87
C PHE A 14 -0.37 -8.69 -0.63
N TYR A 15 -0.32 -9.12 0.62
CA TYR A 15 -0.02 -10.52 0.95
C TYR A 15 -1.33 -11.29 1.04
N ALA A 16 -1.30 -12.59 0.71
CA ALA A 16 -2.50 -13.41 0.78
C ALA A 16 -3.10 -13.48 2.19
N GLY A 17 -2.25 -13.37 3.21
CA GLY A 17 -2.69 -13.43 4.60
C GLY A 17 -3.26 -12.13 5.17
N ASP A 18 -3.31 -11.07 4.37
CA ASP A 18 -3.76 -9.75 4.85
C ASP A 18 -5.25 -9.66 5.11
N ARG A 19 -6.00 -10.64 4.68
CA ARG A 19 -7.46 -10.66 4.70
C ARG A 19 -8.08 -10.35 6.05
N ASP A 20 -7.44 -10.78 7.14
CA ASP A 20 -8.01 -10.67 8.48
C ASP A 20 -7.74 -9.33 9.14
N GLU A 21 -7.04 -8.44 8.45
CA GLU A 21 -6.76 -7.09 8.94
C GLU A 21 -7.62 -6.06 8.22
N PRO A 22 -7.76 -4.85 8.77
CA PRO A 22 -8.37 -3.76 8.02
C PRO A 22 -7.64 -3.53 6.71
N ARG A 23 -8.32 -2.92 5.74
CA ARG A 23 -7.75 -2.67 4.41
C ARG A 23 -6.44 -1.92 4.53
N HIS A 24 -5.42 -2.40 3.83
CA HIS A 24 -4.11 -1.77 3.82
C HIS A 24 -3.35 -2.12 2.55
N ILE A 25 -2.20 -1.51 2.35
CA ILE A 25 -1.35 -1.72 1.19
C ILE A 25 0.10 -1.77 1.62
N HIS A 26 0.87 -2.65 1.01
CA HIS A 26 2.31 -2.69 1.19
C HIS A 26 2.96 -2.01 0.00
N VAL A 27 4.04 -1.27 0.26
CA VAL A 27 4.77 -0.52 -0.76
C VAL A 27 6.23 -0.89 -0.68
N GLU A 28 6.75 -1.40 -1.77
CA GLU A 28 8.13 -1.89 -1.83
C GLU A 28 8.97 -1.06 -2.77
N ARG A 29 10.20 -0.77 -2.34
CA ARG A 29 11.26 -0.25 -3.18
C ARG A 29 12.57 -0.83 -2.67
N ASN A 30 13.27 -1.60 -3.54
CA ASN A 30 14.48 -2.33 -3.15
C ASN A 30 14.17 -3.27 -1.97
N ASP A 31 14.88 -3.11 -0.85
CA ASP A 31 14.68 -3.95 0.33
C ASP A 31 13.79 -3.31 1.39
N LYS A 32 13.14 -2.20 1.07
CA LYS A 32 12.28 -1.48 2.02
C LYS A 32 10.83 -1.77 1.71
N ILE A 33 10.03 -2.06 2.75
CA ILE A 33 8.61 -2.33 2.59
C ILE A 33 7.85 -1.56 3.67
N ALA A 34 7.04 -0.59 3.23
CA ALA A 34 6.17 0.19 4.11
C ALA A 34 4.78 -0.40 4.11
N LYS A 35 3.99 -0.08 5.13
CA LYS A 35 2.59 -0.50 5.24
C LYS A 35 1.73 0.71 5.59
N PHE A 36 0.67 0.91 4.82
CA PHE A 36 -0.29 1.99 5.04
C PHE A 36 -1.70 1.42 5.18
N TRP A 37 -2.45 1.90 6.18
CA TRP A 37 -3.89 1.67 6.22
C TRP A 37 -4.54 2.45 5.09
N LEU A 38 -5.63 1.93 4.53
CA LEU A 38 -6.31 2.55 3.40
C LEU A 38 -7.59 3.29 3.78
N ASP A 39 -8.12 3.06 4.96
CA ASP A 39 -9.42 3.62 5.32
C ASP A 39 -9.48 3.94 6.80
N PRO A 40 -9.04 5.14 7.20
CA PRO A 40 -8.43 6.21 6.40
C PRO A 40 -6.99 5.90 6.02
N VAL A 41 -6.45 6.65 5.06
CA VAL A 41 -5.05 6.49 4.66
C VAL A 41 -4.15 6.96 5.80
N ARG A 42 -3.31 6.04 6.30
CA ARG A 42 -2.46 6.33 7.45
C ARG A 42 -1.27 5.39 7.49
N LEU A 43 -0.10 5.92 7.78
CA LEU A 43 1.11 5.11 7.89
C LEU A 43 1.04 4.16 9.09
N GLN A 44 1.30 2.88 8.84
CA GLN A 44 1.40 1.88 9.89
C GLN A 44 2.86 1.54 10.19
N ARG A 45 3.68 1.41 9.14
CA ARG A 45 5.10 1.08 9.29
C ARG A 45 5.89 1.71 8.17
N SER A 46 6.99 2.40 8.51
CA SER A 46 7.80 3.07 7.51
C SER A 46 8.73 2.12 6.74
N GLY A 47 9.11 0.99 7.35
CA GLY A 47 9.88 -0.04 6.65
C GLY A 47 11.26 0.38 6.18
N GLY A 48 11.84 1.40 6.79
CA GLY A 48 13.16 1.88 6.40
C GLY A 48 13.15 3.08 5.47
N PHE A 49 11.98 3.49 4.95
CA PHE A 49 11.87 4.71 4.15
C PHE A 49 12.03 5.93 5.05
N ASP A 50 12.69 6.96 4.53
CA ASP A 50 12.80 8.22 5.28
C ASP A 50 11.51 9.03 5.12
N ARG A 51 11.43 10.14 5.86
CA ARG A 51 10.24 10.99 5.90
C ARG A 51 9.86 11.51 4.52
N THR A 52 10.85 11.90 3.72
CA THR A 52 10.60 12.44 2.38
C THR A 52 9.96 11.40 1.47
N GLU A 53 10.49 10.18 1.49
CA GLU A 53 9.93 9.10 0.68
C GLU A 53 8.55 8.69 1.17
N ILE A 54 8.34 8.63 2.48
CA ILE A 54 7.02 8.32 3.04
C ILE A 54 5.99 9.36 2.56
N GLY A 55 6.39 10.63 2.51
CA GLY A 55 5.51 11.68 1.99
C GLY A 55 5.14 11.47 0.52
N LYS A 56 6.11 11.07 -0.30
CA LYS A 56 5.85 10.77 -1.71
C LYS A 56 4.92 9.58 -1.86
N ILE A 57 5.15 8.53 -1.10
CA ILE A 57 4.32 7.32 -1.13
C ILE A 57 2.90 7.65 -0.69
N HIS A 58 2.77 8.43 0.39
CA HIS A 58 1.47 8.83 0.90
C HIS A 58 0.66 9.57 -0.16
N LYS A 59 1.32 10.47 -0.89
CA LYS A 59 0.68 11.21 -1.97
C LYS A 59 0.18 10.28 -3.07
N ILE A 60 0.99 9.31 -3.47
CA ILE A 60 0.61 8.33 -4.49
C ILE A 60 -0.61 7.53 -4.03
N ILE A 61 -0.61 7.10 -2.78
CA ILE A 61 -1.73 6.34 -2.23
C ILE A 61 -3.01 7.18 -2.23
N ASN A 62 -2.92 8.45 -1.82
CA ASN A 62 -4.09 9.33 -1.84
C ASN A 62 -4.63 9.52 -3.26
N GLU A 63 -3.75 9.65 -4.24
CA GLU A 63 -4.15 9.84 -5.64
C GLU A 63 -4.78 8.58 -6.23
N ASN A 64 -4.50 7.42 -5.67
CA ASN A 64 -5.00 6.14 -6.18
C ASN A 64 -5.90 5.43 -5.16
N HIS A 65 -6.44 6.17 -4.20
CA HIS A 65 -7.14 5.61 -3.06
C HIS A 65 -8.29 4.67 -3.44
N LEU A 66 -9.18 5.13 -4.33
CA LEU A 66 -10.32 4.32 -4.76
C LEU A 66 -9.86 3.06 -5.50
N LYS A 67 -8.85 3.20 -6.34
CA LYS A 67 -8.31 2.07 -7.09
C LYS A 67 -7.75 1.01 -6.15
N LEU A 68 -7.05 1.44 -5.10
CA LEU A 68 -6.47 0.51 -4.13
C LEU A 68 -7.55 -0.17 -3.29
N LEU A 69 -8.60 0.56 -2.91
CA LEU A 69 -9.72 -0.02 -2.18
C LEU A 69 -10.47 -1.04 -3.04
N GLU A 70 -10.69 -0.72 -4.31
CA GLU A 70 -11.34 -1.64 -5.24
C GLU A 70 -10.50 -2.90 -5.44
N ALA A 71 -9.18 -2.75 -5.56
CA ALA A 71 -8.28 -3.89 -5.70
C ALA A 71 -8.34 -4.80 -4.48
N TRP A 72 -8.40 -4.21 -3.29
CA TRP A 72 -8.56 -4.98 -2.05
C TRP A 72 -9.87 -5.76 -2.06
N ASN A 73 -10.98 -5.07 -2.39
CA ASN A 73 -12.29 -5.72 -2.43
C ASN A 73 -12.33 -6.85 -3.44
N GLU A 74 -11.72 -6.66 -4.60
CA GLU A 74 -11.65 -7.70 -5.63
C GLU A 74 -10.84 -8.90 -5.19
N TYR A 75 -9.68 -8.64 -4.60
CA TYR A 75 -8.77 -9.71 -4.22
C TYR A 75 -9.30 -10.52 -3.04
N PHE A 76 -9.85 -9.86 -2.03
CA PHE A 76 -10.30 -10.52 -0.80
C PHE A 76 -11.81 -10.76 -0.74
N GLY A 77 -12.56 -10.29 -1.72
CA GLY A 77 -14.01 -10.46 -1.76
C GLY A 77 -14.79 -9.59 -0.81
N ARG A 78 -14.22 -8.44 -0.40
CA ARG A 78 -14.93 -7.55 0.51
C ARG A 78 -14.38 -6.13 0.53
#